data_0747e601b7a3e30c767dbb325b2b3f8d
#
_entry.id   0747e601b7a3e30c767dbb325b2b3f8d
#
_cell.length_a   1.000
_cell.length_b   1.000
_cell.length_c   1.000
_cell.angle_alpha   90.00
_cell.angle_beta   90.00
_cell.angle_gamma   90.00
#
_symmetry.space_group_name_H-M   'P 1'
#
loop_
_entity.id
_entity.type
_entity.pdbx_description
1 polymer ?
#
loop_
_entity_poly.entity_id
_entity_poly.type
_entity_poly.pdbx_seq_one_letter_code
_entity_poly.pdbx_strand_id
1 'polypeptide(L)'
;MEIQYLQEPLIEFANDFLCEDPKKGIEAMGFYSISNKSHKSQIQYSVIGTKKQISDYKSWIDKFSNPIESTKNYKPKSLKVSTTNGDDPNDDDDETIDIESLFDDEDFDSGFEEDIESGEIINKKANPDFPGFNSESCFKCEFLNDGDDYTINSSAITEIIESEKKQIEKLNDISELYTNCYLELIENTTGRPDIIILIIGKDVFKKIGTFTLGNVFHNLRRKIKADILATGKNIPIQIILENTIDGTKKSLQDLSMIAWNFCVAQYYKTANCTPWTIRDIDADTCYLGISFHKINEKGKNHLRSSIAQAFNKDGKGLVFTGKQFEWRSEKTKVATPHLKYAYAKELIINVLNQYKLLNKHTPKRIVIHKTSDFWDAYVNPDYNELDGIVDGIKESLGEDIEYDLVTIKNSQLRLLRNSDYPVLRGTLLKVSNDKAFLYSNGFIPYYDTYPGAYVPMPLSVENIGETPIVEICQEILALTKMNFNNCSYCDGLPITIQFSKKVGEIIQYFPKDLENPPNKYFFYM
;
A
#
# COMPACT_ATOMS: atom_id res chain seq x y z
N MET A 1 -18.07 29.25 2.29
CA MET A 1 -16.72 28.68 2.20
C MET A 1 -15.94 29.13 3.41
N GLU A 2 -15.32 28.22 4.11
CA GLU A 2 -14.55 28.47 5.33
C GLU A 2 -13.24 27.69 5.27
N ILE A 3 -12.13 28.33 5.63
CA ILE A 3 -10.82 27.66 5.74
C ILE A 3 -10.59 27.33 7.22
N GLN A 4 -10.27 26.07 7.49
CA GLN A 4 -9.96 25.54 8.80
C GLN A 4 -8.61 24.82 8.77
N TYR A 5 -8.02 24.58 9.94
CA TYR A 5 -6.85 23.75 10.10
C TYR A 5 -7.22 22.57 11.03
N LEU A 6 -7.15 21.37 10.49
CA LEU A 6 -7.36 20.15 11.23
C LEU A 6 -6.08 19.76 11.99
N GLN A 7 -6.23 19.33 13.22
CA GLN A 7 -5.10 18.87 14.03
C GLN A 7 -4.50 17.59 13.42
N GLU A 8 -3.19 17.46 13.52
CA GLU A 8 -2.52 16.24 13.08
C GLU A 8 -2.98 15.05 13.95
N PRO A 9 -3.42 13.95 13.33
CA PRO A 9 -3.86 12.77 14.08
C PRO A 9 -2.73 12.17 14.91
N LEU A 10 -3.04 11.87 16.17
CA LEU A 10 -2.13 11.18 17.07
C LEU A 10 -2.21 9.67 16.88
N ILE A 11 -1.05 9.04 16.85
CA ILE A 11 -0.89 7.58 16.85
C ILE A 11 -0.34 7.12 18.19
N GLU A 12 -0.78 5.94 18.61
CA GLU A 12 -0.54 5.37 19.93
C GLU A 12 0.45 4.23 19.85
N PHE A 13 1.40 4.26 20.77
CA PHE A 13 2.48 3.28 20.96
C PHE A 13 2.37 2.59 22.31
N ALA A 14 3.41 1.83 22.70
CA ALA A 14 3.41 1.19 23.99
C ALA A 14 3.20 2.20 25.15
N ASN A 15 2.56 1.73 26.23
CA ASN A 15 2.25 2.49 27.43
C ASN A 15 1.39 3.74 27.17
N ASP A 16 0.45 3.64 26.23
CA ASP A 16 -0.49 4.71 25.85
C ASP A 16 0.22 6.00 25.40
N PHE A 17 1.45 5.88 24.92
CA PHE A 17 2.23 7.02 24.45
C PHE A 17 1.71 7.51 23.10
N LEU A 18 1.44 8.80 23.01
CA LEU A 18 0.91 9.45 21.82
C LEU A 18 1.97 10.29 21.11
N CYS A 19 2.08 10.13 19.80
CA CYS A 19 2.99 10.90 18.96
C CYS A 19 2.38 11.10 17.57
N GLU A 20 2.80 12.15 16.87
CA GLU A 20 2.42 12.39 15.47
C GLU A 20 3.31 11.58 14.49
N ASP A 21 4.54 11.29 14.88
CA ASP A 21 5.56 10.66 14.02
C ASP A 21 5.78 9.19 14.40
N PRO A 22 5.65 8.24 13.45
CA PRO A 22 5.85 6.82 13.71
C PRO A 22 7.26 6.49 14.24
N LYS A 23 8.31 7.06 13.63
CA LYS A 23 9.70 6.80 14.03
C LYS A 23 9.98 7.30 15.43
N LYS A 24 9.53 8.53 15.72
CA LYS A 24 9.70 9.14 17.04
C LYS A 24 8.93 8.38 18.14
N GLY A 25 7.71 7.94 17.83
CA GLY A 25 6.91 7.15 18.76
C GLY A 25 7.54 5.79 19.07
N ILE A 26 8.04 5.09 18.04
CA ILE A 26 8.76 3.82 18.20
C ILE A 26 10.05 4.04 18.99
N GLU A 27 10.85 5.08 18.67
CA GLU A 27 12.08 5.39 19.39
C GLU A 27 11.84 5.63 20.88
N ALA A 28 10.75 6.32 21.22
CA ALA A 28 10.41 6.68 22.58
C ALA A 28 9.87 5.50 23.41
N MET A 29 8.97 4.68 22.85
CA MET A 29 8.24 3.66 23.61
C MET A 29 8.16 2.28 22.93
N GLY A 30 8.60 2.17 21.68
CA GLY A 30 8.52 0.94 20.90
C GLY A 30 7.13 0.68 20.30
N PHE A 31 6.94 -0.51 19.77
CA PHE A 31 5.68 -0.89 19.14
C PHE A 31 4.49 -0.93 20.11
N TYR A 32 3.31 -0.56 19.65
CA TYR A 32 2.06 -0.61 20.39
C TYR A 32 1.83 -1.94 21.12
N SER A 33 2.19 -3.04 20.46
CA SER A 33 2.05 -4.40 20.98
C SER A 33 2.95 -4.75 22.18
N ILE A 34 4.00 -3.96 22.48
CA ILE A 34 4.92 -4.23 23.60
C ILE A 34 4.19 -4.18 24.95
N SER A 35 3.17 -3.34 25.09
CA SER A 35 2.37 -3.22 26.30
C SER A 35 1.37 -4.37 26.49
N ASN A 36 1.21 -5.22 25.50
CA ASN A 36 0.29 -6.35 25.54
C ASN A 36 0.99 -7.66 25.18
N LYS A 37 0.34 -8.79 25.45
CA LYS A 37 0.94 -10.13 25.23
C LYS A 37 1.06 -10.53 23.75
N SER A 38 0.74 -9.64 22.82
CA SER A 38 0.80 -9.92 21.38
C SER A 38 2.12 -9.53 20.72
N HIS A 39 3.04 -8.91 21.47
CA HIS A 39 4.34 -8.52 20.96
C HIS A 39 5.17 -9.73 20.51
N LYS A 40 5.77 -9.62 19.33
CA LYS A 40 6.67 -10.63 18.76
C LYS A 40 8.11 -10.17 18.97
N SER A 41 8.85 -10.92 19.79
CA SER A 41 10.25 -10.61 20.12
C SER A 41 11.28 -11.17 19.14
N GLN A 42 10.88 -12.12 18.30
CA GLN A 42 11.76 -12.79 17.32
C GLN A 42 11.03 -13.02 16.01
N ILE A 43 11.69 -12.74 14.90
CA ILE A 43 11.20 -13.01 13.54
C ILE A 43 12.10 -14.04 12.90
N GLN A 44 11.57 -15.25 12.75
CA GLN A 44 12.27 -16.32 12.09
C GLN A 44 12.16 -16.17 10.57
N TYR A 45 13.27 -16.02 9.86
CA TYR A 45 13.26 -15.87 8.41
C TYR A 45 14.06 -16.97 7.71
N SER A 46 13.67 -17.29 6.48
CA SER A 46 14.43 -18.08 5.53
C SER A 46 14.64 -17.31 4.24
N VAL A 47 15.66 -17.66 3.48
CA VAL A 47 16.02 -16.94 2.24
C VAL A 47 16.01 -17.89 1.04
N ILE A 48 15.45 -17.43 -0.07
CA ILE A 48 15.52 -18.09 -1.38
C ILE A 48 16.30 -17.20 -2.33
N GLY A 49 17.41 -17.74 -2.88
CA GLY A 49 18.27 -17.03 -3.81
C GLY A 49 19.48 -17.85 -4.20
N THR A 50 20.41 -17.32 -5.00
CA THR A 50 21.69 -17.96 -5.25
C THR A 50 22.56 -17.95 -3.98
N LYS A 51 23.56 -18.83 -3.90
CA LYS A 51 24.47 -18.89 -2.74
C LYS A 51 25.10 -17.53 -2.38
N LYS A 52 25.48 -16.75 -3.40
CA LYS A 52 26.01 -15.40 -3.21
C LYS A 52 24.97 -14.45 -2.64
N GLN A 53 23.77 -14.42 -3.23
CA GLN A 53 22.67 -13.56 -2.81
C GLN A 53 22.26 -13.83 -1.35
N ILE A 54 22.18 -15.10 -0.94
CA ILE A 54 21.87 -15.47 0.45
C ILE A 54 22.95 -14.93 1.40
N SER A 55 24.22 -15.09 1.07
CA SER A 55 25.34 -14.58 1.88
C SER A 55 25.32 -13.05 1.98
N ASP A 56 25.09 -12.37 0.86
CA ASP A 56 25.04 -10.90 0.80
C ASP A 56 23.84 -10.37 1.61
N TYR A 57 22.68 -11.01 1.51
CA TYR A 57 21.50 -10.65 2.29
C TYR A 57 21.74 -10.81 3.80
N LYS A 58 22.32 -11.94 4.23
CA LYS A 58 22.64 -12.15 5.66
C LYS A 58 23.58 -11.07 6.20
N SER A 59 24.58 -10.70 5.43
CA SER A 59 25.49 -9.61 5.79
C SER A 59 24.82 -8.23 5.78
N TRP A 60 23.79 -8.05 4.94
CA TRP A 60 23.03 -6.81 4.85
C TRP A 60 22.05 -6.67 6.01
N ILE A 61 21.28 -7.71 6.35
CA ILE A 61 20.30 -7.69 7.44
C ILE A 61 20.98 -7.61 8.82
N ASP A 62 22.18 -8.19 8.97
CA ASP A 62 22.98 -8.11 10.19
C ASP A 62 23.34 -6.66 10.57
N LYS A 63 23.51 -5.77 9.59
CA LYS A 63 23.70 -4.33 9.84
C LYS A 63 22.53 -3.72 10.59
N PHE A 64 21.31 -4.23 10.39
CA PHE A 64 20.12 -3.68 11.04
C PHE A 64 20.01 -4.06 12.51
N SER A 65 20.78 -5.01 12.98
CA SER A 65 20.88 -5.29 14.43
C SER A 65 21.57 -4.17 15.20
N ASN A 66 22.28 -3.27 14.52
CA ASN A 66 23.06 -2.19 15.10
C ASN A 66 22.49 -0.81 14.72
N PRO A 67 22.79 0.24 15.50
CA PRO A 67 22.45 1.61 15.13
C PRO A 67 23.09 2.00 13.79
N ILE A 68 22.32 2.72 12.96
CA ILE A 68 22.76 3.23 11.66
C ILE A 68 22.55 4.74 11.63
N GLU A 69 23.61 5.49 11.44
CA GLU A 69 23.54 6.94 11.31
C GLU A 69 22.94 7.35 9.96
N SER A 70 22.05 8.31 9.98
CA SER A 70 21.50 8.92 8.77
C SER A 70 22.53 9.86 8.14
N THR A 71 22.84 9.64 6.88
CA THR A 71 23.88 10.35 6.12
C THR A 71 23.33 11.17 4.96
N LYS A 72 22.04 11.05 4.62
CA LYS A 72 21.42 11.75 3.50
C LYS A 72 20.12 12.43 3.92
N ASN A 73 19.82 13.58 3.35
CA ASN A 73 18.50 14.18 3.46
C ASN A 73 17.49 13.42 2.59
N TYR A 74 16.22 13.41 3.04
CA TYR A 74 15.13 12.92 2.21
C TYR A 74 14.96 13.84 0.99
N LYS A 75 15.03 13.28 -0.21
CA LYS A 75 14.71 13.98 -1.45
C LYS A 75 13.43 13.39 -2.04
N PRO A 76 12.39 14.20 -2.26
CA PRO A 76 11.17 13.72 -2.90
C PRO A 76 11.40 13.37 -4.37
N LYS A 77 10.67 12.38 -4.87
CA LYS A 77 10.70 11.98 -6.29
C LYS A 77 10.43 13.18 -7.21
N SER A 78 11.32 13.46 -8.16
CA SER A 78 11.00 14.33 -9.28
C SER A 78 10.32 13.51 -10.37
N LEU A 79 9.08 13.86 -10.74
CA LEU A 79 8.42 13.31 -11.91
C LEU A 79 9.15 13.76 -13.18
N LYS A 80 9.61 12.82 -14.00
CA LYS A 80 9.90 13.12 -15.39
C LYS A 80 8.57 13.33 -16.09
N VAL A 81 8.22 14.57 -16.39
CA VAL A 81 7.24 14.87 -17.42
C VAL A 81 7.88 14.43 -18.73
N SER A 82 7.43 13.33 -19.30
CA SER A 82 7.80 12.96 -20.66
C SER A 82 7.14 13.97 -21.60
N THR A 83 7.88 15.01 -21.97
CA THR A 83 7.52 15.82 -23.14
C THR A 83 7.79 14.97 -24.36
N THR A 84 6.83 14.18 -24.78
CA THR A 84 6.80 13.66 -26.14
C THR A 84 6.36 14.82 -27.03
N ASN A 85 7.34 15.51 -27.64
CA ASN A 85 7.10 16.31 -28.81
C ASN A 85 6.76 15.33 -29.95
N GLY A 86 5.48 15.15 -30.21
CA GLY A 86 4.95 14.43 -31.36
C GLY A 86 3.72 15.18 -31.85
N ASP A 87 3.92 16.01 -32.88
CA ASP A 87 2.84 16.59 -33.68
C ASP A 87 2.08 15.48 -34.44
N ASP A 88 1.00 14.98 -33.84
CA ASP A 88 -0.05 14.26 -34.57
C ASP A 88 -1.42 14.81 -34.14
N PRO A 89 -2.16 15.49 -35.04
CA PRO A 89 -3.40 16.19 -34.69
C PRO A 89 -4.63 15.28 -34.60
N ASN A 90 -4.50 13.95 -34.57
CA ASN A 90 -5.60 12.99 -34.57
C ASN A 90 -5.63 12.00 -33.39
N ASP A 91 -4.84 12.20 -32.34
CA ASP A 91 -4.95 11.43 -31.10
C ASP A 91 -5.86 12.20 -30.12
N ASP A 92 -7.17 11.98 -30.23
CA ASP A 92 -8.18 12.26 -29.19
C ASP A 92 -8.09 11.21 -28.05
N ASP A 93 -6.90 10.86 -27.63
CA ASP A 93 -6.65 10.19 -26.35
C ASP A 93 -6.53 11.27 -25.29
N ASP A 94 -7.63 11.42 -24.55
CA ASP A 94 -7.71 12.15 -23.29
C ASP A 94 -6.62 11.59 -22.35
N GLU A 95 -5.39 12.12 -22.45
CA GLU A 95 -4.29 11.90 -21.51
C GLU A 95 -4.70 12.50 -20.16
N THR A 96 -5.63 11.83 -19.48
CA THR A 96 -5.69 11.91 -18.04
C THR A 96 -4.34 11.41 -17.54
N ILE A 97 -3.46 12.35 -17.17
CA ILE A 97 -2.25 12.07 -16.41
C ILE A 97 -2.67 11.08 -15.34
N ASP A 98 -2.18 9.85 -15.44
CA ASP A 98 -2.44 8.81 -14.45
C ASP A 98 -1.72 9.23 -13.16
N ILE A 99 -2.42 10.09 -12.39
CA ILE A 99 -1.92 10.65 -11.13
C ILE A 99 -1.72 9.52 -10.10
N GLU A 100 -2.30 8.34 -10.31
CA GLU A 100 -2.05 7.15 -9.51
C GLU A 100 -0.60 6.65 -9.66
N SER A 101 0.06 6.91 -10.80
CA SER A 101 1.49 6.61 -10.96
C SER A 101 2.39 7.51 -10.11
N LEU A 102 1.88 8.64 -9.59
CA LEU A 102 2.59 9.54 -8.69
C LEU A 102 2.77 8.96 -7.28
N PHE A 103 1.98 7.95 -6.94
CA PHE A 103 1.93 7.35 -5.60
C PHE A 103 2.35 5.88 -5.61
N ASP A 104 3.04 5.42 -6.66
CA ASP A 104 3.62 4.08 -6.71
C ASP A 104 4.81 3.97 -5.72
N ASP A 105 4.48 3.86 -4.43
CA ASP A 105 5.42 3.53 -3.35
C ASP A 105 5.94 2.08 -3.43
N GLU A 106 5.71 1.37 -4.53
CA GLU A 106 6.18 -0.02 -4.69
C GLU A 106 7.67 -0.15 -4.82
N ASP A 107 8.32 0.95 -5.06
CA ASP A 107 9.75 0.98 -5.03
C ASP A 107 10.18 1.57 -3.68
N PHE A 108 10.73 0.74 -2.80
CA PHE A 108 11.82 1.14 -1.90
C PHE A 108 12.90 1.92 -2.69
N ASP A 109 12.57 2.37 -3.89
CA ASP A 109 13.43 2.71 -4.99
C ASP A 109 12.97 3.92 -5.75
N SER A 110 13.05 5.07 -5.12
CA SER A 110 12.99 6.28 -5.92
C SER A 110 13.50 7.50 -5.18
N GLY A 111 14.70 7.81 -5.42
CA GLY A 111 15.32 9.07 -5.17
C GLY A 111 16.34 9.33 -6.28
N PHE A 112 16.40 10.51 -6.87
CA PHE A 112 17.47 10.90 -7.77
C PHE A 112 18.72 11.24 -6.96
N GLU A 113 19.89 10.75 -7.40
CA GLU A 113 21.19 11.29 -7.00
C GLU A 113 21.36 12.67 -7.67
N GLU A 114 21.31 13.72 -6.88
CA GLU A 114 22.20 14.86 -7.07
C GLU A 114 23.20 14.81 -5.92
N ASP A 115 24.46 14.97 -6.24
CA ASP A 115 25.54 15.05 -5.25
C ASP A 115 25.15 16.08 -4.19
N ILE A 116 25.23 15.66 -2.92
CA ILE A 116 25.05 16.55 -1.79
C ILE A 116 26.18 17.58 -1.90
N GLU A 117 25.86 18.86 -2.09
CA GLU A 117 26.86 19.91 -1.89
C GLU A 117 27.39 19.75 -0.46
N SER A 118 28.72 19.62 -0.36
CA SER A 118 29.41 19.43 0.90
C SER A 118 29.07 20.56 1.86
N GLY A 119 28.20 20.30 2.84
CA GLY A 119 27.79 21.26 3.87
C GLY A 119 26.30 21.34 4.18
N GLU A 120 25.43 20.59 3.50
CA GLU A 120 23.99 20.57 3.82
C GLU A 120 23.73 19.87 5.16
N ILE A 121 23.03 20.54 6.07
CA ILE A 121 22.66 19.98 7.38
C ILE A 121 21.52 18.98 7.19
N ILE A 122 21.72 17.73 7.61
CA ILE A 122 20.70 16.68 7.57
C ILE A 122 19.55 17.01 8.51
N ASN A 123 18.32 17.01 8.01
CA ASN A 123 17.14 17.12 8.83
C ASN A 123 16.88 15.81 9.59
N LYS A 124 17.49 15.67 10.77
CA LYS A 124 17.37 14.47 11.62
C LYS A 124 15.94 14.22 12.16
N LYS A 125 15.02 15.17 12.04
CA LYS A 125 13.60 14.91 12.37
C LYS A 125 12.91 14.12 11.26
N ALA A 126 13.17 14.47 9.99
CA ALA A 126 12.61 13.76 8.83
C ALA A 126 13.36 12.46 8.57
N ASN A 127 14.69 12.48 8.66
CA ASN A 127 15.58 11.33 8.46
C ASN A 127 16.36 11.04 9.75
N PRO A 128 15.75 10.42 10.77
CA PRO A 128 16.45 10.08 12.01
C PRO A 128 17.43 8.93 11.81
N ASP A 129 18.38 8.83 12.72
CA ASP A 129 19.22 7.65 12.85
C ASP A 129 18.34 6.43 13.16
N PHE A 130 18.77 5.26 12.71
CA PHE A 130 18.11 4.01 13.04
C PHE A 130 18.69 3.43 14.34
N PRO A 131 17.89 3.07 15.35
CA PRO A 131 18.39 2.66 16.66
C PRO A 131 18.87 1.21 16.75
N GLY A 132 18.80 0.45 15.66
CA GLY A 132 19.04 -0.99 15.63
C GLY A 132 17.79 -1.81 15.93
N PHE A 133 17.65 -2.97 15.27
CA PHE A 133 16.54 -3.90 15.44
C PHE A 133 17.02 -5.15 16.17
N ASN A 134 16.95 -5.11 17.50
CA ASN A 134 17.42 -6.17 18.38
C ASN A 134 16.60 -6.20 19.69
N SER A 135 16.84 -7.21 20.54
CA SER A 135 16.11 -7.40 21.80
C SER A 135 16.34 -6.29 22.84
N GLU A 136 17.43 -5.52 22.73
CA GLU A 136 17.77 -4.44 23.67
C GLU A 136 17.26 -3.07 23.20
N SER A 137 17.03 -2.90 21.90
CA SER A 137 16.57 -1.65 21.29
C SER A 137 15.10 -1.35 21.63
N CYS A 138 14.60 -0.19 21.19
CA CYS A 138 13.20 0.19 21.34
C CYS A 138 12.22 -0.78 20.67
N PHE A 139 12.67 -1.52 19.65
CA PHE A 139 11.85 -2.51 18.96
C PHE A 139 11.59 -3.77 19.79
N LYS A 140 12.47 -4.13 20.73
CA LYS A 140 12.40 -5.38 21.50
C LYS A 140 12.15 -6.63 20.64
N CYS A 141 12.70 -6.62 19.42
CA CYS A 141 12.52 -7.67 18.43
C CYS A 141 13.81 -7.85 17.63
N GLU A 142 14.10 -9.08 17.22
CA GLU A 142 15.30 -9.42 16.45
C GLU A 142 14.99 -10.39 15.31
N PHE A 143 15.84 -10.38 14.28
CA PHE A 143 15.78 -11.34 13.19
C PHE A 143 16.63 -12.57 13.49
N LEU A 144 16.06 -13.77 13.30
CA LEU A 144 16.75 -15.05 13.46
C LEU A 144 16.69 -15.87 12.17
N ASN A 145 17.79 -16.58 11.88
CA ASN A 145 17.86 -17.52 10.76
C ASN A 145 18.53 -18.80 11.22
N ASP A 146 17.81 -19.92 11.19
CA ASP A 146 18.29 -21.23 11.61
C ASP A 146 19.12 -21.95 10.51
N GLY A 147 19.34 -21.27 9.38
CA GLY A 147 20.10 -21.83 8.25
C GLY A 147 19.26 -22.60 7.24
N ASP A 148 17.97 -22.73 7.46
CA ASP A 148 17.00 -23.36 6.55
C ASP A 148 16.72 -22.43 5.36
N ASP A 149 17.72 -22.26 4.48
CA ASP A 149 17.61 -21.44 3.26
C ASP A 149 17.55 -22.33 2.02
N TYR A 150 16.98 -21.83 0.94
CA TYR A 150 16.94 -22.54 -0.34
C TYR A 150 17.88 -21.91 -1.37
N THR A 151 18.87 -22.66 -1.80
CA THR A 151 19.83 -22.19 -2.80
C THR A 151 19.38 -22.50 -4.22
N ILE A 152 19.05 -21.49 -5.00
CA ILE A 152 18.76 -21.62 -6.43
C ILE A 152 20.07 -21.78 -7.19
N ASN A 153 20.13 -22.76 -8.10
CA ASN A 153 21.24 -22.89 -9.02
C ASN A 153 21.23 -21.72 -10.03
N SER A 154 22.29 -20.93 -10.06
CA SER A 154 22.41 -19.79 -10.99
C SER A 154 22.29 -20.19 -12.46
N SER A 155 22.69 -21.43 -12.83
CA SER A 155 22.54 -21.93 -14.20
C SER A 155 21.05 -22.07 -14.61
N ALA A 156 20.16 -22.45 -13.69
CA ALA A 156 18.72 -22.54 -13.99
C ALA A 156 18.10 -21.17 -14.31
N ILE A 157 18.51 -20.15 -13.54
CA ILE A 157 18.09 -18.75 -13.82
C ILE A 157 18.65 -18.29 -15.17
N THR A 158 19.94 -18.53 -15.42
CA THR A 158 20.59 -18.11 -16.67
C THR A 158 19.96 -18.79 -17.88
N GLU A 159 19.66 -20.09 -17.81
CA GLU A 159 19.00 -20.84 -18.90
C GLU A 159 17.64 -20.23 -19.28
N ILE A 160 16.83 -19.85 -18.30
CA ILE A 160 15.54 -19.19 -18.57
C ILE A 160 15.76 -17.83 -19.21
N ILE A 161 16.63 -17.01 -18.61
CA ILE A 161 16.83 -15.60 -19.01
C ILE A 161 17.51 -15.49 -20.39
N GLU A 162 18.44 -16.37 -20.73
CA GLU A 162 19.16 -16.39 -22.02
C GLU A 162 18.42 -17.19 -23.11
N SER A 163 17.32 -17.89 -22.79
CA SER A 163 16.50 -18.62 -23.77
C SER A 163 15.96 -17.66 -24.85
N GLU A 164 15.55 -18.19 -26.01
CA GLU A 164 14.88 -17.44 -27.07
C GLU A 164 13.38 -17.18 -26.82
N LYS A 165 12.88 -17.57 -25.65
CA LYS A 165 11.47 -17.37 -25.25
C LYS A 165 11.10 -15.88 -25.18
N LYS A 166 9.80 -15.58 -25.37
CA LYS A 166 9.26 -14.22 -25.20
C LYS A 166 9.33 -13.78 -23.74
N GLN A 167 9.35 -12.46 -23.51
CA GLN A 167 9.43 -11.92 -22.12
C GLN A 167 8.35 -12.48 -21.19
N ILE A 168 7.11 -12.62 -21.69
CA ILE A 168 6.01 -13.17 -20.88
C ILE A 168 6.22 -14.65 -20.52
N GLU A 169 6.82 -15.44 -21.37
CA GLU A 169 7.16 -16.85 -21.10
C GLU A 169 8.28 -16.94 -20.06
N LYS A 170 9.33 -16.10 -20.21
CA LYS A 170 10.41 -15.98 -19.20
C LYS A 170 9.89 -15.52 -17.85
N LEU A 171 8.96 -14.56 -17.83
CA LEU A 171 8.31 -14.10 -16.59
C LEU A 171 7.58 -15.24 -15.90
N ASN A 172 6.84 -16.06 -16.63
CA ASN A 172 6.14 -17.22 -16.08
C ASN A 172 7.12 -18.28 -15.57
N ASP A 173 8.15 -18.62 -16.36
CA ASP A 173 9.16 -19.63 -15.97
C ASP A 173 9.95 -19.21 -14.71
N ILE A 174 10.33 -17.94 -14.60
CA ILE A 174 10.99 -17.41 -13.38
C ILE A 174 10.03 -17.41 -12.19
N SER A 175 8.77 -17.01 -12.38
CA SER A 175 7.78 -17.06 -11.32
C SER A 175 7.54 -18.48 -10.82
N GLU A 176 7.42 -19.44 -11.74
CA GLU A 176 7.28 -20.86 -11.41
C GLU A 176 8.51 -21.40 -10.67
N LEU A 177 9.73 -21.04 -11.10
CA LEU A 177 10.97 -21.43 -10.41
C LEU A 177 10.95 -20.98 -8.94
N TYR A 178 10.65 -19.68 -8.68
CA TYR A 178 10.59 -19.17 -7.31
C TYR A 178 9.46 -19.81 -6.49
N THR A 179 8.32 -20.07 -7.12
CA THR A 179 7.18 -20.72 -6.46
C THR A 179 7.51 -22.16 -6.06
N ASN A 180 8.18 -22.91 -6.93
CA ASN A 180 8.63 -24.28 -6.64
C ASN A 180 9.67 -24.27 -5.51
N CYS A 181 10.66 -23.36 -5.54
CA CYS A 181 11.63 -23.20 -4.46
C CYS A 181 10.95 -22.86 -3.11
N TYR A 182 9.91 -22.04 -3.13
CA TYR A 182 9.11 -21.70 -1.94
C TYR A 182 8.41 -22.95 -1.37
N LEU A 183 7.80 -23.77 -2.23
CA LEU A 183 7.13 -24.99 -1.81
C LEU A 183 8.13 -26.02 -1.26
N GLU A 184 9.24 -26.25 -1.96
CA GLU A 184 10.29 -27.16 -1.52
C GLU A 184 10.94 -26.73 -0.20
N LEU A 185 11.18 -25.43 -0.01
CA LEU A 185 11.69 -24.92 1.26
C LEU A 185 10.72 -25.27 2.40
N ILE A 186 9.43 -25.01 2.25
CA ILE A 186 8.43 -25.28 3.30
C ILE A 186 8.31 -26.78 3.60
N GLU A 187 8.44 -27.65 2.59
CA GLU A 187 8.32 -29.09 2.75
C GLU A 187 9.56 -29.70 3.45
N ASN A 188 10.73 -29.12 3.25
CA ASN A 188 11.99 -29.65 3.76
C ASN A 188 12.46 -28.99 5.08
N THR A 189 11.85 -27.88 5.49
CA THR A 189 12.22 -27.16 6.71
C THR A 189 11.62 -27.81 7.95
N THR A 190 12.42 -28.00 9.00
CA THR A 190 11.96 -28.57 10.28
C THR A 190 11.17 -27.57 11.13
N GLY A 191 11.47 -26.27 11.00
CA GLY A 191 10.77 -25.14 11.62
C GLY A 191 10.04 -24.33 10.56
N ARG A 192 8.80 -23.89 10.84
CA ARG A 192 8.08 -23.00 9.93
C ARG A 192 8.61 -21.57 10.08
N PRO A 193 9.22 -20.96 9.05
CA PRO A 193 9.63 -19.56 9.13
C PRO A 193 8.40 -18.63 9.23
N ASP A 194 8.57 -17.49 9.88
CA ASP A 194 7.55 -16.45 9.93
C ASP A 194 7.43 -15.72 8.60
N ILE A 195 8.54 -15.62 7.87
CA ILE A 195 8.62 -14.95 6.58
C ILE A 195 9.72 -15.57 5.70
N ILE A 196 9.48 -15.59 4.40
CA ILE A 196 10.47 -16.03 3.41
C ILE A 196 10.90 -14.85 2.54
N ILE A 197 12.21 -14.63 2.47
CA ILE A 197 12.84 -13.57 1.68
C ILE A 197 13.19 -14.14 0.31
N LEU A 198 12.71 -13.51 -0.76
CA LEU A 198 13.02 -13.88 -2.15
C LEU A 198 13.95 -12.83 -2.75
N ILE A 199 15.12 -13.24 -3.22
CA ILE A 199 16.08 -12.30 -3.81
C ILE A 199 16.06 -12.43 -5.33
N ILE A 200 15.70 -11.34 -6.02
CA ILE A 200 15.72 -11.27 -7.47
C ILE A 200 17.04 -10.65 -7.94
N GLY A 201 17.76 -11.36 -8.81
CA GLY A 201 19.02 -10.90 -9.39
C GLY A 201 18.84 -9.69 -10.32
N LYS A 202 19.87 -8.85 -10.41
CA LYS A 202 19.88 -7.64 -11.26
C LYS A 202 19.57 -7.94 -12.72
N ASP A 203 20.17 -9.00 -13.29
CA ASP A 203 19.99 -9.35 -14.69
C ASP A 203 18.57 -9.84 -14.99
N VAL A 204 17.98 -10.59 -14.05
CA VAL A 204 16.57 -11.01 -14.13
C VAL A 204 15.67 -9.78 -14.16
N PHE A 205 15.84 -8.88 -13.17
CA PHE A 205 14.99 -7.69 -13.06
C PHE A 205 15.16 -6.75 -14.27
N LYS A 206 16.38 -6.57 -14.78
CA LYS A 206 16.65 -5.76 -15.96
C LYS A 206 15.94 -6.28 -17.21
N LYS A 207 15.81 -7.59 -17.39
CA LYS A 207 15.22 -8.21 -18.59
C LYS A 207 13.70 -8.37 -18.53
N ILE A 208 13.16 -8.73 -17.37
CA ILE A 208 11.76 -9.09 -17.19
C ILE A 208 11.10 -8.53 -15.93
N GLY A 209 11.76 -7.62 -15.22
CA GLY A 209 11.23 -7.02 -13.98
C GLY A 209 9.90 -6.32 -14.19
N THR A 210 9.87 -5.44 -15.20
CA THR A 210 8.66 -4.74 -15.64
C THR A 210 8.69 -4.55 -17.15
N PHE A 211 7.57 -4.76 -17.84
CA PHE A 211 7.41 -4.51 -19.27
C PHE A 211 5.94 -4.43 -19.67
N THR A 212 5.67 -3.78 -20.81
CA THR A 212 4.32 -3.70 -21.39
C THR A 212 4.23 -4.61 -22.61
N LEU A 213 3.19 -5.45 -22.66
CA LEU A 213 2.88 -6.30 -23.81
C LEU A 213 1.47 -5.98 -24.33
N GLY A 214 1.37 -5.32 -25.48
CA GLY A 214 0.11 -4.70 -25.91
C GLY A 214 -0.27 -3.58 -24.93
N ASN A 215 -1.48 -3.64 -24.38
CA ASN A 215 -1.98 -2.67 -23.40
C ASN A 215 -1.91 -3.21 -21.96
N VAL A 216 -1.11 -4.26 -21.69
CA VAL A 216 -0.99 -4.91 -20.39
C VAL A 216 0.39 -4.66 -19.82
N PHE A 217 0.43 -4.03 -18.64
CA PHE A 217 1.65 -3.88 -17.85
C PHE A 217 1.90 -5.14 -17.02
N HIS A 218 3.11 -5.68 -17.13
CA HIS A 218 3.57 -6.86 -16.41
C HIS A 218 4.65 -6.48 -15.38
N ASN A 219 4.56 -7.08 -14.18
CA ASN A 219 5.50 -6.90 -13.09
C ASN A 219 5.85 -8.27 -12.46
N LEU A 220 7.12 -8.66 -12.53
CA LEU A 220 7.60 -9.95 -12.04
C LEU A 220 7.34 -10.15 -10.54
N ARG A 221 7.57 -9.11 -9.73
CA ARG A 221 7.37 -9.21 -8.27
C ARG A 221 5.91 -9.52 -7.94
N ARG A 222 4.96 -8.86 -8.63
CA ARG A 222 3.52 -9.09 -8.46
C ARG A 222 3.10 -10.48 -8.93
N LYS A 223 3.68 -10.94 -10.04
CA LYS A 223 3.43 -12.30 -10.55
C LYS A 223 3.91 -13.37 -9.57
N ILE A 224 5.16 -13.30 -9.09
CA ILE A 224 5.69 -14.24 -8.08
C ILE A 224 4.82 -14.22 -6.82
N LYS A 225 4.45 -13.03 -6.34
CA LYS A 225 3.60 -12.91 -5.16
C LYS A 225 2.24 -13.57 -5.38
N ALA A 226 1.61 -13.37 -6.53
CA ALA A 226 0.33 -13.98 -6.87
C ALA A 226 0.40 -15.52 -6.92
N ASP A 227 1.44 -16.06 -7.59
CA ASP A 227 1.60 -17.51 -7.71
C ASP A 227 1.84 -18.17 -6.35
N ILE A 228 2.67 -17.55 -5.50
CA ILE A 228 2.90 -18.04 -4.14
C ILE A 228 1.62 -17.96 -3.30
N LEU A 229 0.87 -16.87 -3.35
CA LEU A 229 -0.40 -16.75 -2.64
C LEU A 229 -1.42 -17.79 -3.11
N ALA A 230 -1.44 -18.10 -4.40
CA ALA A 230 -2.31 -19.13 -4.97
C ALA A 230 -2.00 -20.56 -4.46
N THR A 231 -0.80 -20.81 -3.91
CA THR A 231 -0.47 -22.11 -3.28
C THR A 231 -1.24 -22.36 -1.98
N GLY A 232 -1.82 -21.35 -1.34
CA GLY A 232 -2.55 -21.45 -0.08
C GLY A 232 -1.69 -21.74 1.16
N LYS A 233 -0.36 -21.73 1.05
CA LYS A 233 0.54 -22.05 2.19
C LYS A 233 0.60 -20.97 3.27
N ASN A 234 0.19 -19.74 2.96
CA ASN A 234 0.00 -18.64 3.92
C ASN A 234 1.23 -18.33 4.81
N ILE A 235 2.44 -18.39 4.24
CA ILE A 235 3.64 -17.80 4.83
C ILE A 235 3.92 -16.49 4.07
N PRO A 236 4.03 -15.36 4.75
CA PRO A 236 4.35 -14.08 4.10
C PRO A 236 5.70 -14.14 3.37
N ILE A 237 5.80 -13.39 2.28
CA ILE A 237 7.06 -13.24 1.55
C ILE A 237 7.48 -11.76 1.50
N GLN A 238 8.79 -11.56 1.42
CA GLN A 238 9.39 -10.28 1.08
C GLN A 238 10.29 -10.44 -0.14
N ILE A 239 9.98 -9.75 -1.22
CA ILE A 239 10.82 -9.74 -2.41
C ILE A 239 11.81 -8.58 -2.31
N ILE A 240 13.10 -8.86 -2.50
CA ILE A 240 14.18 -7.86 -2.47
C ILE A 240 14.99 -7.99 -3.76
N LEU A 241 15.40 -6.85 -4.31
CA LEU A 241 16.29 -6.81 -5.45
C LEU A 241 17.77 -6.86 -4.99
N GLU A 242 18.59 -7.60 -5.70
CA GLU A 242 20.03 -7.73 -5.41
C GLU A 242 20.74 -6.36 -5.36
N ASN A 243 20.35 -5.40 -6.23
CA ASN A 243 20.93 -4.06 -6.24
C ASN A 243 20.55 -3.19 -5.03
N THR A 244 19.49 -3.52 -4.31
CA THR A 244 19.16 -2.89 -3.02
C THR A 244 20.12 -3.37 -1.93
N ILE A 245 20.46 -4.66 -1.93
CA ILE A 245 21.35 -5.27 -0.94
C ILE A 245 22.78 -4.77 -1.08
N ASP A 246 23.30 -4.71 -2.30
CA ASP A 246 24.70 -4.29 -2.57
C ASP A 246 24.86 -2.77 -2.75
N GLY A 247 23.78 -1.99 -2.65
CA GLY A 247 23.80 -0.53 -2.71
C GLY A 247 24.06 0.05 -4.10
N THR A 248 24.02 -0.78 -5.17
CA THR A 248 24.30 -0.32 -6.55
C THR A 248 23.06 0.25 -7.26
N LYS A 249 21.90 0.22 -6.60
CA LYS A 249 20.67 0.78 -7.12
C LYS A 249 20.78 2.30 -7.18
N LYS A 250 20.56 2.88 -8.36
CA LYS A 250 20.46 4.33 -8.51
C LYS A 250 19.29 4.82 -7.65
N SER A 251 19.48 5.92 -6.95
CA SER A 251 18.44 6.54 -6.11
C SER A 251 18.05 5.76 -4.85
N LEU A 252 18.94 4.95 -4.31
CA LEU A 252 18.67 4.23 -3.07
C LEU A 252 18.52 5.23 -1.91
N GLN A 253 17.46 5.05 -1.11
CA GLN A 253 17.28 5.80 0.12
C GLN A 253 18.46 5.61 1.06
N ASP A 254 18.59 6.52 2.04
CA ASP A 254 19.55 6.35 3.13
C ASP A 254 19.36 5.01 3.83
N LEU A 255 20.46 4.34 4.20
CA LEU A 255 20.40 3.02 4.82
C LEU A 255 19.62 3.02 6.14
N SER A 256 19.67 4.12 6.90
CA SER A 256 18.85 4.27 8.13
C SER A 256 17.37 4.24 7.80
N MET A 257 16.93 4.91 6.73
CA MET A 257 15.52 4.95 6.32
C MET A 257 15.06 3.62 5.74
N ILE A 258 15.93 2.92 4.99
CA ILE A 258 15.66 1.55 4.53
C ILE A 258 15.46 0.63 5.73
N ALA A 259 16.32 0.72 6.74
CA ALA A 259 16.22 -0.09 7.96
C ALA A 259 14.91 0.18 8.72
N TRP A 260 14.55 1.46 8.92
CA TRP A 260 13.28 1.85 9.52
C TRP A 260 12.07 1.23 8.80
N ASN A 261 11.99 1.44 7.50
CA ASN A 261 10.86 0.96 6.68
C ASN A 261 10.82 -0.57 6.66
N PHE A 262 11.97 -1.21 6.42
CA PHE A 262 12.07 -2.66 6.32
C PHE A 262 11.66 -3.35 7.63
N CYS A 263 12.25 -2.95 8.76
CA CYS A 263 12.01 -3.61 10.05
C CYS A 263 10.54 -3.48 10.49
N VAL A 264 9.92 -2.31 10.30
CA VAL A 264 8.50 -2.11 10.61
C VAL A 264 7.61 -2.96 9.71
N ALA A 265 7.88 -3.00 8.39
CA ALA A 265 7.12 -3.82 7.46
C ALA A 265 7.23 -5.32 7.79
N GLN A 266 8.45 -5.82 8.10
CA GLN A 266 8.63 -7.22 8.48
C GLN A 266 7.92 -7.55 9.80
N TYR A 267 8.00 -6.65 10.78
CA TYR A 267 7.27 -6.82 12.04
C TYR A 267 5.76 -6.94 11.80
N TYR A 268 5.16 -6.03 11.05
CA TYR A 268 3.74 -6.06 10.76
C TYR A 268 3.31 -7.35 10.01
N LYS A 269 4.09 -7.79 9.02
CA LYS A 269 3.81 -9.01 8.25
C LYS A 269 3.83 -10.28 9.12
N THR A 270 4.64 -10.31 10.16
CA THR A 270 4.91 -11.53 10.95
C THR A 270 4.24 -11.56 12.31
N ALA A 271 4.04 -10.39 12.95
CA ALA A 271 3.54 -10.32 14.31
C ALA A 271 2.01 -10.44 14.43
N ASN A 272 1.26 -10.32 13.32
CA ASN A 272 -0.21 -10.27 13.32
C ASN A 272 -0.78 -9.18 14.27
N CYS A 273 0.00 -8.13 14.52
CA CYS A 273 -0.37 -6.95 15.28
C CYS A 273 0.28 -5.71 14.64
N THR A 274 -0.31 -4.54 14.88
CA THR A 274 0.16 -3.30 14.26
C THR A 274 1.28 -2.65 15.07
N PRO A 275 2.23 -1.98 14.40
CA PRO A 275 3.31 -1.25 15.06
C PRO A 275 2.80 -0.08 15.92
N TRP A 276 1.74 0.57 15.49
CA TRP A 276 1.00 1.62 16.19
C TRP A 276 -0.49 1.53 15.86
N THR A 277 -1.34 2.24 16.59
CA THR A 277 -2.77 2.38 16.32
C THR A 277 -3.16 3.86 16.27
N ILE A 278 -4.33 4.17 15.73
CA ILE A 278 -4.82 5.55 15.68
C ILE A 278 -5.67 5.83 16.92
N ARG A 279 -5.40 6.98 17.59
CA ARG A 279 -6.13 7.36 18.80
C ARG A 279 -7.55 7.84 18.51
N ASP A 280 -7.71 8.70 17.50
CA ASP A 280 -8.90 9.51 17.30
C ASP A 280 -9.92 8.88 16.32
N ILE A 281 -9.80 7.59 16.03
CA ILE A 281 -10.77 6.81 15.24
C ILE A 281 -11.59 5.93 16.18
N ASP A 282 -12.93 5.94 15.95
CA ASP A 282 -13.84 5.11 16.72
C ASP A 282 -13.59 3.61 16.46
N ALA A 283 -13.52 2.85 17.55
CA ALA A 283 -13.30 1.40 17.54
C ALA A 283 -14.45 0.62 16.87
N ASP A 284 -15.66 1.18 16.91
CA ASP A 284 -16.87 0.55 16.41
C ASP A 284 -17.16 0.91 14.93
N THR A 285 -16.24 1.65 14.27
CA THR A 285 -16.33 2.01 12.85
C THR A 285 -15.55 1.04 11.98
N CYS A 286 -16.18 0.56 10.90
CA CYS A 286 -15.52 -0.20 9.84
C CYS A 286 -15.29 0.70 8.62
N TYR A 287 -14.04 0.88 8.23
CA TYR A 287 -13.67 1.65 7.04
C TYR A 287 -13.47 0.71 5.86
N LEU A 288 -14.21 0.93 4.77
CA LEU A 288 -14.14 0.15 3.54
C LEU A 288 -13.58 1.01 2.41
N GLY A 289 -12.68 0.44 1.61
CA GLY A 289 -12.28 1.02 0.33
C GLY A 289 -12.82 0.17 -0.81
N ILE A 290 -13.51 0.76 -1.79
CA ILE A 290 -13.96 0.07 -3.00
C ILE A 290 -13.17 0.59 -4.18
N SER A 291 -12.58 -0.33 -4.94
CA SER A 291 -11.82 -0.05 -6.15
C SER A 291 -12.13 -1.04 -7.27
N PHE A 292 -11.67 -0.71 -8.47
CA PHE A 292 -11.86 -1.52 -9.65
C PHE A 292 -10.52 -1.74 -10.36
N HIS A 293 -10.26 -2.95 -10.78
CA HIS A 293 -9.10 -3.24 -11.60
C HIS A 293 -9.50 -3.90 -12.92
N LYS A 294 -8.69 -3.69 -13.93
CA LYS A 294 -8.85 -4.27 -15.26
C LYS A 294 -8.35 -5.71 -15.24
N ILE A 295 -9.17 -6.64 -15.73
CA ILE A 295 -8.75 -8.02 -15.89
C ILE A 295 -8.04 -8.14 -17.25
N ASN A 296 -6.78 -8.55 -17.22
CA ASN A 296 -5.94 -8.69 -18.39
C ASN A 296 -6.16 -10.06 -19.06
N GLU A 297 -7.27 -10.19 -19.77
CA GLU A 297 -7.57 -11.39 -20.56
C GLU A 297 -7.61 -11.05 -22.05
N LYS A 298 -6.91 -11.85 -22.88
CA LYS A 298 -6.85 -11.64 -24.32
C LYS A 298 -8.27 -11.60 -24.92
N GLY A 299 -8.59 -10.50 -25.60
CA GLY A 299 -9.91 -10.28 -26.21
C GLY A 299 -10.99 -9.75 -25.25
N LYS A 300 -10.70 -9.50 -23.97
CA LYS A 300 -11.65 -9.01 -22.97
C LYS A 300 -11.23 -7.68 -22.33
N ASN A 301 -10.90 -6.69 -23.14
CA ASN A 301 -10.43 -5.38 -22.68
C ASN A 301 -11.41 -4.62 -21.75
N HIS A 302 -12.67 -5.03 -21.72
CA HIS A 302 -13.72 -4.38 -20.94
C HIS A 302 -14.05 -5.09 -19.62
N LEU A 303 -13.36 -6.19 -19.30
CA LEU A 303 -13.64 -6.93 -18.08
C LEU A 303 -13.01 -6.23 -16.87
N ARG A 304 -13.78 -6.11 -15.79
CA ARG A 304 -13.38 -5.50 -14.52
C ARG A 304 -13.74 -6.43 -13.36
N SER A 305 -13.01 -6.28 -12.27
CA SER A 305 -13.40 -6.85 -10.97
C SER A 305 -13.38 -5.75 -9.92
N SER A 306 -14.29 -5.84 -8.97
CA SER A 306 -14.27 -4.98 -7.79
C SER A 306 -13.42 -5.59 -6.69
N ILE A 307 -12.77 -4.72 -5.91
CA ILE A 307 -12.04 -5.09 -4.71
C ILE A 307 -12.59 -4.23 -3.59
N ALA A 308 -12.91 -4.85 -2.46
CA ALA A 308 -13.21 -4.15 -1.23
C ALA A 308 -12.14 -4.45 -0.18
N GLN A 309 -11.71 -3.42 0.51
CA GLN A 309 -10.74 -3.51 1.59
C GLN A 309 -11.36 -2.96 2.87
N ALA A 310 -11.38 -3.77 3.92
CA ALA A 310 -11.95 -3.40 5.21
C ALA A 310 -10.83 -3.19 6.24
N PHE A 311 -10.88 -2.09 6.95
CA PHE A 311 -9.95 -1.74 8.02
C PHE A 311 -10.69 -1.40 9.30
N ASN A 312 -10.12 -1.76 10.43
CA ASN A 312 -10.52 -1.28 11.74
C ASN A 312 -9.47 -0.27 12.28
N LYS A 313 -9.73 0.32 13.43
CA LYS A 313 -8.81 1.28 14.06
C LYS A 313 -7.41 0.72 14.33
N ASP A 314 -7.30 -0.60 14.53
CA ASP A 314 -6.02 -1.26 14.78
C ASP A 314 -5.24 -1.51 13.49
N GLY A 315 -5.74 -1.08 12.32
CA GLY A 315 -5.08 -1.26 11.03
C GLY A 315 -5.07 -2.70 10.51
N LYS A 316 -5.86 -3.59 11.11
CA LYS A 316 -6.05 -4.93 10.58
C LYS A 316 -6.87 -4.85 9.31
N GLY A 317 -6.20 -5.04 8.18
CA GLY A 317 -6.82 -4.97 6.87
C GLY A 317 -7.25 -6.33 6.35
N LEU A 318 -8.40 -6.34 5.68
CA LEU A 318 -8.96 -7.50 4.98
C LEU A 318 -9.21 -7.14 3.52
N VAL A 319 -8.97 -8.09 2.63
CA VAL A 319 -9.16 -7.91 1.18
C VAL A 319 -10.23 -8.87 0.69
N PHE A 320 -11.15 -8.36 -0.12
CA PHE A 320 -12.25 -9.13 -0.72
C PHE A 320 -12.35 -8.82 -2.20
N THR A 321 -12.56 -9.85 -3.01
CA THR A 321 -12.75 -9.73 -4.45
C THR A 321 -14.23 -9.89 -4.77
N GLY A 322 -14.80 -8.93 -5.48
CA GLY A 322 -16.16 -9.02 -5.98
C GLY A 322 -16.26 -9.75 -7.32
N LYS A 323 -17.47 -9.87 -7.84
CA LYS A 323 -17.72 -10.49 -9.14
C LYS A 323 -17.08 -9.72 -10.29
N GLN A 324 -16.68 -10.44 -11.32
CA GLN A 324 -16.23 -9.87 -12.57
C GLN A 324 -17.43 -9.33 -13.38
N PHE A 325 -17.25 -8.18 -14.01
CA PHE A 325 -18.29 -7.54 -14.83
C PHE A 325 -17.67 -6.79 -16.02
N GLU A 326 -18.49 -6.56 -17.05
CA GLU A 326 -18.08 -5.74 -18.20
C GLU A 326 -18.34 -4.27 -17.94
N TRP A 327 -17.33 -3.44 -18.21
CA TRP A 327 -17.47 -1.98 -18.26
C TRP A 327 -16.98 -1.45 -19.60
N ARG A 328 -17.83 -0.72 -20.32
CA ARG A 328 -17.53 -0.15 -21.63
C ARG A 328 -17.68 1.37 -21.55
N SER A 329 -16.56 2.06 -21.42
CA SER A 329 -16.50 3.52 -21.33
C SER A 329 -17.14 4.22 -22.54
N GLU A 330 -17.07 3.61 -23.73
CA GLU A 330 -17.68 4.14 -24.96
C GLU A 330 -19.23 4.19 -24.85
N LYS A 331 -19.84 3.27 -24.09
CA LYS A 331 -21.28 3.22 -23.87
C LYS A 331 -21.74 4.13 -22.73
N THR A 332 -20.98 4.15 -21.65
CA THR A 332 -21.32 4.90 -20.45
C THR A 332 -20.85 6.35 -20.49
N LYS A 333 -19.91 6.68 -21.40
CA LYS A 333 -19.22 7.98 -21.51
C LYS A 333 -18.46 8.36 -20.22
N VAL A 334 -18.14 7.38 -19.37
CA VAL A 334 -17.39 7.53 -18.14
C VAL A 334 -16.32 6.45 -18.08
N ALA A 335 -15.07 6.85 -17.85
CA ALA A 335 -13.94 5.94 -17.79
C ALA A 335 -13.97 5.03 -16.57
N THR A 336 -14.35 5.60 -15.41
CA THR A 336 -14.37 4.89 -14.13
C THR A 336 -15.56 3.93 -14.02
N PRO A 337 -15.33 2.66 -13.64
CA PRO A 337 -16.41 1.69 -13.48
C PRO A 337 -17.36 2.00 -12.32
N HIS A 338 -18.61 1.55 -12.46
CA HIS A 338 -19.63 1.54 -11.42
C HIS A 338 -20.29 0.16 -11.35
N LEU A 339 -20.80 -0.22 -10.19
CA LEU A 339 -21.45 -1.50 -9.98
C LEU A 339 -22.95 -1.44 -10.31
N LYS A 340 -23.48 -2.56 -10.79
CA LYS A 340 -24.93 -2.78 -10.79
C LYS A 340 -25.40 -3.02 -9.35
N TYR A 341 -26.64 -2.66 -9.07
CA TYR A 341 -27.28 -2.86 -7.76
C TYR A 341 -26.96 -4.22 -7.12
N ALA A 342 -27.22 -5.31 -7.85
CA ALA A 342 -27.03 -6.66 -7.30
C ALA A 342 -25.57 -6.97 -6.96
N TYR A 343 -24.61 -6.48 -7.76
CA TYR A 343 -23.17 -6.71 -7.51
C TYR A 343 -22.66 -5.87 -6.34
N ALA A 344 -23.14 -4.64 -6.22
CA ALA A 344 -22.83 -3.77 -5.10
C ALA A 344 -23.36 -4.37 -3.79
N LYS A 345 -24.62 -4.78 -3.78
CA LYS A 345 -25.28 -5.40 -2.62
C LYS A 345 -24.54 -6.67 -2.16
N GLU A 346 -24.28 -7.58 -3.09
CA GLU A 346 -23.59 -8.84 -2.79
C GLU A 346 -22.16 -8.61 -2.28
N LEU A 347 -21.42 -7.67 -2.87
CA LEU A 347 -20.07 -7.30 -2.42
C LEU A 347 -20.09 -6.87 -0.96
N ILE A 348 -20.99 -5.95 -0.59
CA ILE A 348 -21.10 -5.41 0.77
C ILE A 348 -21.50 -6.50 1.76
N ILE A 349 -22.50 -7.33 1.45
CA ILE A 349 -22.92 -8.44 2.31
C ILE A 349 -21.75 -9.38 2.58
N ASN A 350 -20.99 -9.77 1.54
CA ASN A 350 -19.85 -10.66 1.68
C ASN A 350 -18.76 -10.06 2.57
N VAL A 351 -18.40 -8.80 2.33
CA VAL A 351 -17.38 -8.09 3.10
C VAL A 351 -17.77 -8.00 4.57
N LEU A 352 -18.98 -7.53 4.87
CA LEU A 352 -19.45 -7.32 6.25
C LEU A 352 -19.62 -8.63 7.02
N ASN A 353 -20.05 -9.69 6.37
CA ASN A 353 -20.15 -11.01 6.98
C ASN A 353 -18.78 -11.55 7.36
N GLN A 354 -17.79 -11.45 6.47
CA GLN A 354 -16.41 -11.86 6.76
C GLN A 354 -15.76 -10.97 7.81
N TYR A 355 -16.01 -9.66 7.76
CA TYR A 355 -15.52 -8.72 8.78
C TYR A 355 -16.01 -9.11 10.18
N LYS A 356 -17.31 -9.42 10.34
CA LYS A 356 -17.89 -9.89 11.62
C LYS A 356 -17.27 -11.20 12.10
N LEU A 357 -17.04 -12.16 11.19
CA LEU A 357 -16.43 -13.45 11.53
C LEU A 357 -14.99 -13.30 12.05
N LEU A 358 -14.20 -12.45 11.41
CA LEU A 358 -12.77 -12.29 11.72
C LEU A 358 -12.53 -11.39 12.94
N ASN A 359 -13.29 -10.32 13.09
CA ASN A 359 -13.15 -9.40 14.22
C ASN A 359 -13.97 -9.80 15.44
N LYS A 360 -14.93 -10.75 15.31
CA LYS A 360 -15.88 -11.15 16.37
C LYS A 360 -16.63 -9.94 16.98
N HIS A 361 -16.79 -8.91 16.18
CA HIS A 361 -17.41 -7.65 16.56
C HIS A 361 -18.26 -7.13 15.40
N THR A 362 -19.43 -6.57 15.72
CA THR A 362 -20.33 -5.93 14.76
C THR A 362 -20.10 -4.44 14.82
N PRO A 363 -19.71 -3.79 13.72
CA PRO A 363 -19.50 -2.34 13.72
C PRO A 363 -20.84 -1.61 13.90
N LYS A 364 -20.79 -0.43 14.50
CA LYS A 364 -21.94 0.47 14.64
C LYS A 364 -22.05 1.48 13.51
N ARG A 365 -20.94 1.74 12.82
CA ARG A 365 -20.87 2.66 11.70
C ARG A 365 -20.02 2.08 10.58
N ILE A 366 -20.43 2.33 9.33
CA ILE A 366 -19.72 1.94 8.12
C ILE A 366 -19.34 3.19 7.34
N VAL A 367 -18.05 3.34 7.02
CA VAL A 367 -17.57 4.41 6.14
C VAL A 367 -16.97 3.78 4.88
N ILE A 368 -17.50 4.13 3.71
CA ILE A 368 -17.06 3.58 2.43
C ILE A 368 -16.38 4.65 1.61
N HIS A 369 -15.09 4.45 1.32
CA HIS A 369 -14.27 5.31 0.48
C HIS A 369 -14.21 4.80 -0.96
N LYS A 370 -14.37 5.71 -1.92
CA LYS A 370 -14.28 5.42 -3.36
C LYS A 370 -13.71 6.61 -4.10
N THR A 371 -13.02 6.38 -5.21
CA THR A 371 -12.43 7.44 -6.04
C THR A 371 -13.36 7.98 -7.13
N SER A 372 -14.53 7.35 -7.32
CA SER A 372 -15.60 7.79 -8.21
C SER A 372 -16.89 8.03 -7.42
N ASP A 373 -17.83 8.80 -7.99
CA ASP A 373 -19.11 9.08 -7.36
C ASP A 373 -19.93 7.80 -7.15
N PHE A 374 -20.84 7.82 -6.20
CA PHE A 374 -21.82 6.76 -5.99
C PHE A 374 -23.04 7.06 -6.87
N TRP A 375 -23.30 6.20 -7.85
CA TRP A 375 -24.42 6.39 -8.76
C TRP A 375 -25.71 5.82 -8.18
N ASP A 376 -26.76 6.63 -8.21
CA ASP A 376 -28.13 6.23 -7.89
C ASP A 376 -28.93 5.93 -9.18
N ALA A 377 -30.18 5.53 -9.01
CA ALA A 377 -31.08 5.23 -10.12
C ALA A 377 -31.43 6.45 -11.00
N TYR A 378 -31.28 7.68 -10.49
CA TYR A 378 -31.52 8.90 -11.26
C TYR A 378 -30.34 9.21 -12.20
N VAL A 379 -29.12 8.95 -11.75
CA VAL A 379 -27.90 9.11 -12.58
C VAL A 379 -27.84 8.02 -13.64
N ASN A 380 -28.01 6.75 -13.25
CA ASN A 380 -28.02 5.62 -14.19
C ASN A 380 -28.79 4.43 -13.62
N PRO A 381 -30.01 4.13 -14.14
CA PRO A 381 -30.84 3.02 -13.64
C PRO A 381 -30.18 1.64 -13.70
N ASP A 382 -29.28 1.41 -14.68
CA ASP A 382 -28.60 0.12 -14.86
C ASP A 382 -27.46 -0.08 -13.85
N TYR A 383 -26.91 1.00 -13.31
CA TYR A 383 -25.77 1.04 -12.40
C TYR A 383 -26.11 1.76 -11.09
N ASN A 384 -27.24 1.41 -10.51
CA ASN A 384 -27.71 1.93 -9.22
C ASN A 384 -26.92 1.27 -8.06
N GLU A 385 -25.63 1.62 -7.94
CA GLU A 385 -24.75 1.05 -6.93
C GLU A 385 -25.02 1.60 -5.53
N LEU A 386 -25.47 2.85 -5.43
CA LEU A 386 -25.76 3.50 -4.14
C LEU A 386 -26.80 2.71 -3.36
N ASP A 387 -27.97 2.46 -3.96
CA ASP A 387 -29.03 1.69 -3.29
C ASP A 387 -28.56 0.25 -3.00
N GLY A 388 -27.78 -0.36 -3.91
CA GLY A 388 -27.22 -1.69 -3.67
C GLY A 388 -26.29 -1.73 -2.46
N ILE A 389 -25.44 -0.72 -2.28
CA ILE A 389 -24.55 -0.61 -1.12
C ILE A 389 -25.38 -0.43 0.16
N VAL A 390 -26.31 0.52 0.17
CA VAL A 390 -27.15 0.83 1.35
C VAL A 390 -27.97 -0.38 1.77
N ASP A 391 -28.63 -1.05 0.82
CA ASP A 391 -29.40 -2.27 1.12
C ASP A 391 -28.50 -3.42 1.60
N GLY A 392 -27.28 -3.54 1.08
CA GLY A 392 -26.31 -4.52 1.55
C GLY A 392 -25.86 -4.27 2.99
N ILE A 393 -25.65 -3.00 3.36
CA ILE A 393 -25.32 -2.59 4.74
C ILE A 393 -26.49 -2.93 5.68
N LYS A 394 -27.71 -2.49 5.35
CA LYS A 394 -28.90 -2.70 6.17
C LYS A 394 -29.25 -4.17 6.34
N GLU A 395 -29.18 -4.97 5.28
CA GLU A 395 -29.41 -6.42 5.34
C GLU A 395 -28.38 -7.13 6.25
N SER A 396 -27.13 -6.66 6.24
CA SER A 396 -26.07 -7.28 7.04
C SER A 396 -26.07 -6.85 8.50
N LEU A 397 -26.46 -5.61 8.81
CA LEU A 397 -26.23 -4.98 10.12
C LEU A 397 -27.50 -4.43 10.78
N GLY A 398 -28.62 -4.31 10.04
CA GLY A 398 -29.89 -3.74 10.51
C GLY A 398 -30.20 -2.37 9.94
N GLU A 399 -31.44 -1.93 10.08
CA GLU A 399 -31.93 -0.69 9.47
C GLU A 399 -31.37 0.59 10.10
N ASP A 400 -31.03 0.55 11.40
CA ASP A 400 -30.59 1.71 12.20
C ASP A 400 -29.07 1.93 12.16
N ILE A 401 -28.36 1.23 11.27
CA ILE A 401 -26.89 1.34 11.15
C ILE A 401 -26.49 2.69 10.55
N GLU A 402 -25.53 3.35 11.18
CA GLU A 402 -24.95 4.58 10.64
C GLU A 402 -24.01 4.26 9.47
N TYR A 403 -24.06 5.06 8.41
CA TYR A 403 -23.14 4.92 7.28
C TYR A 403 -22.82 6.25 6.61
N ASP A 404 -21.62 6.31 6.04
CA ASP A 404 -21.13 7.40 5.21
C ASP A 404 -20.52 6.85 3.92
N LEU A 405 -20.93 7.38 2.78
CA LEU A 405 -20.40 7.03 1.47
C LEU A 405 -19.56 8.20 0.97
N VAL A 406 -18.23 8.05 1.03
CA VAL A 406 -17.28 9.14 0.84
C VAL A 406 -16.59 9.01 -0.49
N THR A 407 -16.80 9.99 -1.37
CA THR A 407 -16.04 10.14 -2.61
C THR A 407 -14.77 10.94 -2.36
N ILE A 408 -13.62 10.38 -2.69
CA ILE A 408 -12.30 11.02 -2.54
C ILE A 408 -11.62 11.09 -3.90
N LYS A 409 -11.45 12.30 -4.44
CA LYS A 409 -10.85 12.55 -5.75
C LYS A 409 -9.66 13.51 -5.64
N ASN A 410 -8.71 13.39 -6.54
CA ASN A 410 -7.72 14.44 -6.75
C ASN A 410 -8.41 15.71 -7.27
N SER A 411 -7.94 16.87 -6.84
CA SER A 411 -8.46 18.15 -7.32
C SER A 411 -7.38 18.94 -8.07
N GLN A 412 -7.82 19.92 -8.88
CA GLN A 412 -6.94 20.87 -9.56
C GLN A 412 -6.78 22.17 -8.75
N LEU A 413 -7.45 22.29 -7.61
CA LEU A 413 -7.38 23.46 -6.75
C LEU A 413 -5.98 23.60 -6.15
N ARG A 414 -5.50 24.83 -6.05
CA ARG A 414 -4.30 25.14 -5.28
C ARG A 414 -4.57 26.38 -4.41
N LEU A 415 -4.33 26.25 -3.12
CA LEU A 415 -4.28 27.36 -2.18
C LEU A 415 -2.83 27.76 -1.98
N LEU A 416 -2.63 29.04 -1.71
CA LEU A 416 -1.34 29.60 -1.34
C LEU A 416 -1.44 30.17 0.08
N ARG A 417 -0.37 30.08 0.84
CA ARG A 417 -0.23 30.78 2.11
C ARG A 417 0.82 31.88 1.99
N ASN A 418 0.77 32.85 2.86
CA ASN A 418 1.78 33.92 2.93
C ASN A 418 3.06 33.38 3.62
N SER A 419 3.83 32.56 2.90
CA SER A 419 5.06 31.91 3.36
C SER A 419 5.83 31.36 2.17
N ASP A 420 7.11 31.01 2.37
CA ASP A 420 7.97 30.38 1.37
C ASP A 420 7.62 28.89 1.12
N TYR A 421 6.78 28.31 1.97
CA TYR A 421 6.36 26.92 1.89
C TYR A 421 4.91 26.78 1.41
N PRO A 422 4.52 25.61 0.87
CA PRO A 422 3.13 25.33 0.53
C PRO A 422 2.23 25.35 1.78
N VAL A 423 0.94 25.28 1.60
CA VAL A 423 -0.04 25.21 2.70
C VAL A 423 0.28 24.03 3.62
N LEU A 424 -0.16 24.15 4.86
CA LEU A 424 0.03 23.11 5.87
C LEU A 424 -0.78 21.85 5.51
N ARG A 425 -0.23 20.67 5.75
CA ARG A 425 -1.00 19.45 5.85
C ARG A 425 -2.10 19.66 6.91
N GLY A 426 -3.31 19.17 6.66
CA GLY A 426 -4.47 19.42 7.52
C GLY A 426 -5.26 20.69 7.17
N THR A 427 -4.79 21.51 6.20
CA THR A 427 -5.60 22.63 5.72
C THR A 427 -6.86 22.11 5.03
N LEU A 428 -8.02 22.58 5.48
CA LEU A 428 -9.35 22.24 4.98
C LEU A 428 -10.07 23.47 4.45
N LEU A 429 -10.55 23.40 3.21
CA LEU A 429 -11.51 24.37 2.66
C LEU A 429 -12.90 23.73 2.65
N LYS A 430 -13.73 24.04 3.63
CA LYS A 430 -15.14 23.62 3.67
C LYS A 430 -15.96 24.43 2.66
N VAL A 431 -16.59 23.72 1.72
CA VAL A 431 -17.45 24.31 0.68
C VAL A 431 -18.92 24.29 1.11
N SER A 432 -19.38 23.13 1.60
CA SER A 432 -20.73 22.89 2.10
C SER A 432 -20.71 21.95 3.32
N ASN A 433 -21.85 21.46 3.74
CA ASN A 433 -21.91 20.49 4.86
C ASN A 433 -21.43 19.09 4.45
N ASP A 434 -21.46 18.78 3.17
CA ASP A 434 -21.18 17.50 2.55
C ASP A 434 -19.93 17.52 1.63
N LYS A 435 -19.31 18.72 1.40
CA LYS A 435 -18.17 18.85 0.49
C LYS A 435 -17.07 19.74 1.06
N ALA A 436 -15.84 19.25 0.93
CA ALA A 436 -14.64 19.98 1.31
C ALA A 436 -13.43 19.64 0.40
N PHE A 437 -12.37 20.46 0.49
CA PHE A 437 -11.06 20.18 -0.06
C PHE A 437 -10.06 20.06 1.07
N LEU A 438 -9.38 18.91 1.16
CA LEU A 438 -8.48 18.54 2.24
C LEU A 438 -7.04 18.43 1.75
N TYR A 439 -6.12 19.16 2.33
CA TYR A 439 -4.68 18.96 2.12
C TYR A 439 -4.17 17.82 2.99
N SER A 440 -4.19 16.61 2.47
CA SER A 440 -3.57 15.41 3.08
C SER A 440 -2.05 15.43 2.99
N ASN A 441 -1.50 16.15 2.02
CA ASN A 441 -0.09 16.50 1.87
C ASN A 441 0.11 18.01 2.03
N GLY A 442 1.29 18.42 2.49
CA GLY A 442 1.61 19.83 2.66
C GLY A 442 2.85 20.00 3.54
N PHE A 443 3.11 21.23 3.93
CA PHE A 443 4.17 21.52 4.90
C PHE A 443 3.85 20.87 6.25
N ILE A 444 4.83 20.19 6.81
CA ILE A 444 4.71 19.48 8.10
C ILE A 444 5.48 20.28 9.15
N PRO A 445 4.79 20.98 10.08
CA PRO A 445 5.45 21.80 11.09
C PRO A 445 6.42 21.01 11.97
N TYR A 446 6.10 19.73 12.28
CA TYR A 446 6.95 18.87 13.06
C TYR A 446 8.34 18.65 12.44
N TYR A 447 8.39 18.49 11.11
CA TYR A 447 9.64 18.35 10.37
C TYR A 447 10.28 19.66 9.96
N ASP A 448 9.54 20.76 10.08
CA ASP A 448 9.92 22.08 9.55
C ASP A 448 10.27 22.04 8.05
N THR A 449 9.53 21.23 7.29
CA THR A 449 9.74 21.05 5.85
C THR A 449 8.49 20.53 5.14
N TYR A 450 8.52 20.62 3.82
CA TYR A 450 7.59 19.94 2.92
C TYR A 450 8.29 18.76 2.23
N PRO A 451 7.89 17.51 2.49
CA PRO A 451 8.56 16.34 1.92
C PRO A 451 8.17 16.04 0.46
N GLY A 452 7.43 16.92 -0.21
CA GLY A 452 6.96 16.74 -1.58
C GLY A 452 7.80 17.48 -2.62
N ALA A 453 7.85 16.98 -3.86
CA ALA A 453 8.55 17.60 -4.99
C ALA A 453 7.76 18.71 -5.68
N TYR A 454 6.45 18.74 -5.51
CA TYR A 454 5.54 19.66 -6.23
C TYR A 454 4.62 20.36 -5.26
N VAL A 455 4.07 21.51 -5.69
CA VAL A 455 3.02 22.20 -4.93
C VAL A 455 1.85 21.23 -4.69
N PRO A 456 1.49 20.93 -3.43
CA PRO A 456 0.47 19.95 -3.14
C PRO A 456 -0.90 20.42 -3.65
N MET A 457 -1.72 19.45 -4.04
CA MET A 457 -3.13 19.63 -4.38
C MET A 457 -3.99 18.96 -3.30
N PRO A 458 -5.10 19.58 -2.88
CA PRO A 458 -5.98 18.95 -1.92
C PRO A 458 -6.80 17.83 -2.56
N LEU A 459 -7.23 16.89 -1.75
CA LEU A 459 -8.27 15.94 -2.10
C LEU A 459 -9.63 16.65 -2.09
N SER A 460 -10.45 16.41 -3.11
CA SER A 460 -11.89 16.74 -3.08
C SER A 460 -12.62 15.63 -2.36
N VAL A 461 -13.31 15.96 -1.28
CA VAL A 461 -14.04 15.00 -0.43
C VAL A 461 -15.51 15.38 -0.45
N GLU A 462 -16.36 14.39 -0.78
CA GLU A 462 -17.82 14.52 -0.76
C GLU A 462 -18.42 13.36 0.03
N ASN A 463 -19.35 13.64 0.94
CA ASN A 463 -20.01 12.66 1.79
C ASN A 463 -21.50 12.53 1.49
N ILE A 464 -21.99 11.31 1.37
CA ILE A 464 -23.42 10.95 1.40
C ILE A 464 -23.64 10.20 2.72
N GLY A 465 -24.07 10.91 3.75
CA GLY A 465 -24.27 10.42 5.11
C GLY A 465 -24.55 11.57 6.07
N GLU A 466 -24.69 11.27 7.35
CA GLU A 466 -25.05 12.27 8.36
C GLU A 466 -23.83 12.86 9.08
N THR A 467 -22.66 12.22 8.99
CA THR A 467 -21.44 12.70 9.65
C THR A 467 -20.96 14.00 9.02
N PRO A 468 -20.66 15.03 9.82
CA PRO A 468 -20.13 16.30 9.32
C PRO A 468 -18.87 16.11 8.49
N ILE A 469 -18.77 16.82 7.35
CA ILE A 469 -17.62 16.71 6.42
C ILE A 469 -16.26 16.97 7.10
N VAL A 470 -16.23 17.78 8.15
CA VAL A 470 -15.01 18.09 8.92
C VAL A 470 -14.51 16.84 9.66
N GLU A 471 -15.42 16.07 10.25
CA GLU A 471 -15.11 14.80 10.93
C GLU A 471 -14.64 13.75 9.92
N ILE A 472 -15.33 13.61 8.80
CA ILE A 472 -14.89 12.74 7.68
C ILE A 472 -13.46 13.09 7.23
N CYS A 473 -13.15 14.39 7.07
CA CYS A 473 -11.82 14.84 6.68
C CYS A 473 -10.76 14.55 7.78
N GLN A 474 -11.12 14.64 9.05
CA GLN A 474 -10.24 14.26 10.17
C GLN A 474 -9.94 12.76 10.15
N GLU A 475 -10.94 11.91 9.90
CA GLU A 475 -10.77 10.46 9.74
C GLU A 475 -9.89 10.12 8.52
N ILE A 476 -10.07 10.82 7.39
CA ILE A 476 -9.21 10.64 6.22
C ILE A 476 -7.75 10.96 6.56
N LEU A 477 -7.47 12.07 7.27
CA LEU A 477 -6.11 12.39 7.73
C LEU A 477 -5.53 11.29 8.62
N ALA A 478 -6.33 10.76 9.53
CA ALA A 478 -5.91 9.68 10.42
C ALA A 478 -5.58 8.40 9.63
N LEU A 479 -6.41 8.03 8.65
CA LEU A 479 -6.21 6.86 7.81
C LEU A 479 -4.98 6.97 6.88
N THR A 480 -4.43 8.18 6.64
CA THR A 480 -3.16 8.35 5.93
C THR A 480 -1.94 7.90 6.76
N LYS A 481 -2.10 7.60 8.05
CA LYS A 481 -1.03 7.11 8.93
C LYS A 481 -1.01 5.60 9.13
N MET A 482 -1.88 4.86 8.44
CA MET A 482 -2.03 3.41 8.63
C MET A 482 -1.23 2.55 7.64
N ASN A 483 -0.27 3.11 6.94
CA ASN A 483 0.60 2.34 6.08
C ASN A 483 1.77 1.74 6.88
N PHE A 484 1.69 0.46 7.19
CA PHE A 484 2.74 -0.26 7.91
C PHE A 484 3.81 -0.87 7.00
N ASN A 485 3.78 -0.59 5.69
CA ASN A 485 4.85 -0.98 4.77
C ASN A 485 6.05 -0.02 4.83
N ASN A 486 5.91 1.07 5.53
CA ASN A 486 6.96 2.06 5.78
C ASN A 486 6.73 2.77 7.13
N CYS A 487 7.66 3.65 7.51
CA CYS A 487 7.61 4.52 8.68
C CYS A 487 7.45 6.00 8.28
N SER A 488 6.81 6.30 7.17
CA SER A 488 6.56 7.68 6.76
C SER A 488 5.65 8.41 7.75
N TYR A 489 5.81 9.72 7.84
CA TYR A 489 4.94 10.55 8.69
C TYR A 489 3.47 10.40 8.34
N CYS A 490 3.18 10.37 7.06
CA CYS A 490 1.87 10.12 6.48
C CYS A 490 2.00 9.75 5.01
N ASP A 491 0.93 9.19 4.46
CA ASP A 491 0.74 9.04 3.02
C ASP A 491 -0.15 10.16 2.45
N GLY A 492 -0.18 10.29 1.12
CA GLY A 492 -1.03 11.27 0.44
C GLY A 492 -2.50 10.87 0.40
N LEU A 493 -2.79 9.58 0.47
CA LEU A 493 -4.14 9.00 0.43
C LEU A 493 -4.41 8.15 1.67
N PRO A 494 -5.68 8.02 2.09
CA PRO A 494 -6.04 7.09 3.16
C PRO A 494 -5.78 5.65 2.73
N ILE A 495 -5.43 4.78 3.69
CA ILE A 495 -5.10 3.38 3.47
C ILE A 495 -6.17 2.63 2.67
N THR A 496 -7.43 2.97 2.84
CA THR A 496 -8.59 2.41 2.13
C THR A 496 -8.55 2.61 0.61
N ILE A 497 -7.86 3.65 0.13
CA ILE A 497 -7.71 3.97 -1.30
C ILE A 497 -6.33 3.53 -1.81
N GLN A 498 -5.29 3.81 -1.06
CA GLN A 498 -3.89 3.68 -1.51
C GLN A 498 -3.53 2.26 -1.94
N PHE A 499 -3.99 1.24 -1.22
CA PHE A 499 -3.61 -0.14 -1.51
C PHE A 499 -4.53 -0.88 -2.47
N SER A 500 -5.65 -0.29 -2.82
CA SER A 500 -6.63 -0.93 -3.70
C SER A 500 -6.05 -1.24 -5.08
N LYS A 501 -5.22 -0.35 -5.63
CA LYS A 501 -4.51 -0.56 -6.88
C LYS A 501 -3.50 -1.71 -6.78
N LYS A 502 -2.65 -1.70 -5.75
CA LYS A 502 -1.62 -2.74 -5.52
C LYS A 502 -2.22 -4.13 -5.39
N VAL A 503 -3.29 -4.26 -4.64
CA VAL A 503 -4.04 -5.52 -4.50
C VAL A 503 -4.58 -5.98 -5.86
N GLY A 504 -5.19 -5.08 -6.65
CA GLY A 504 -5.69 -5.37 -7.98
C GLY A 504 -4.63 -5.89 -8.93
N GLU A 505 -3.44 -5.32 -8.90
CA GLU A 505 -2.32 -5.68 -9.72
C GLU A 505 -1.70 -7.05 -9.37
N ILE A 506 -1.87 -7.52 -8.15
CA ILE A 506 -1.51 -8.89 -7.76
C ILE A 506 -2.64 -9.85 -8.17
N ILE A 507 -3.88 -9.53 -7.86
CA ILE A 507 -5.05 -10.37 -8.14
C ILE A 507 -5.21 -10.65 -9.65
N GLN A 508 -4.78 -9.75 -10.52
CA GLN A 508 -4.83 -9.97 -11.98
C GLN A 508 -4.06 -11.23 -12.45
N TYR A 509 -3.09 -11.69 -11.65
CA TYR A 509 -2.31 -12.90 -11.95
C TYR A 509 -2.87 -14.17 -11.29
N PHE A 510 -3.89 -14.07 -10.45
CA PHE A 510 -4.47 -15.25 -9.81
C PHE A 510 -5.09 -16.20 -10.84
N PRO A 511 -4.98 -17.53 -10.62
CA PRO A 511 -5.75 -18.51 -11.37
C PRO A 511 -7.25 -18.23 -11.28
N LYS A 512 -7.99 -18.45 -12.37
CA LYS A 512 -9.44 -18.17 -12.44
C LYS A 512 -10.28 -19.03 -11.49
N ASP A 513 -9.78 -20.19 -11.15
CA ASP A 513 -10.36 -21.20 -10.27
C ASP A 513 -9.92 -21.06 -8.82
N LEU A 514 -9.18 -20.01 -8.47
CA LEU A 514 -8.81 -19.74 -7.10
C LEU A 514 -10.05 -19.31 -6.27
N GLU A 515 -10.61 -20.26 -5.53
CA GLU A 515 -11.83 -20.05 -4.75
C GLU A 515 -11.65 -19.14 -3.53
N ASN A 516 -10.50 -19.23 -2.86
CA ASN A 516 -10.26 -18.57 -1.57
C ASN A 516 -8.87 -17.90 -1.54
N PRO A 517 -8.70 -16.72 -2.16
CA PRO A 517 -7.45 -15.97 -2.03
C PRO A 517 -7.24 -15.56 -0.56
N PRO A 518 -5.98 -15.42 -0.11
CA PRO A 518 -5.70 -14.90 1.24
C PRO A 518 -6.40 -13.57 1.46
N ASN A 519 -7.15 -13.46 2.55
CA ASN A 519 -7.92 -12.25 2.84
C ASN A 519 -7.21 -11.23 3.73
N LYS A 520 -6.06 -11.58 4.35
CA LYS A 520 -5.32 -10.63 5.16
C LYS A 520 -4.49 -9.69 4.29
N TYR A 521 -4.64 -8.41 4.54
CA TYR A 521 -4.01 -7.33 3.81
C TYR A 521 -2.48 -7.46 3.69
N PHE A 522 -1.77 -7.85 4.75
CA PHE A 522 -0.31 -7.91 4.75
C PHE A 522 0.29 -8.90 3.74
N PHE A 523 -0.48 -9.85 3.24
CA PHE A 523 -0.03 -10.75 2.16
C PHE A 523 0.17 -10.03 0.82
N TYR A 524 -0.51 -8.91 0.63
CA TYR A 524 -0.46 -8.10 -0.59
C TYR A 524 0.58 -6.96 -0.52
N MET A 525 1.21 -6.76 0.65
CA MET A 525 2.25 -5.75 0.88
C MET A 525 3.59 -6.13 0.25
#